data_34e99e95a5e279e4f799ca5f001342a4
#
_entry.id   34e99e95a5e279e4f799ca5f001342a4
#
_cell.length_a   1.000
_cell.length_b   1.000
_cell.length_c   1.000
_cell.angle_alpha   90.00
_cell.angle_beta   90.00
_cell.angle_gamma   90.00
#
_symmetry.space_group_name_H-M   'P 1'
#
loop_
_entity.id
_entity.type
_entity.pdbx_description
1 polymer ?
#
loop_
_entity_poly.entity_id
_entity_poly.type
_entity_poly.pdbx_seq_one_letter_code
_entity_poly.pdbx_strand_id
1 'polypeptide(L)'
;MRRYFASHTGCKFAILALVFLFSRVASADVLKIVVDDTIQPLSEQRFERAIQEAEATHADAVLIELHTPGGLMSSMEDIIQKLLAAKVPTIIYVTPAGSDASSAGFFILEAADVAAMAPGTNTGAAHPVWGGGQVMDPIMKEKIENYAASLLRSYTTKHGRNVEVAESAVRQSKSFTADEALSQHLIDYIAKDEQDLFRQLDGKTITRFDGSKVQLHLVGKPVHVQEMTLKEHTLSVLMDPSIAFIILVIGILAIFIEFNHPGAIIPGVVGFVCVLLSLYTLDLLPLRSIGLVLIIAAFAMFIAEAKIQSHGIIGAGGVLLMVLGALLLVNGPIPQMRVQLWAALAVAIPMGLITVFLMSVALKARKSKVVTGEQGLIGEIGLVTSPLMPAGKVFVQGTLWDAVATQSVEAGRRVVVRRVENLVLQVEPLREPALQPTAAG
;
A
#
# COMPACT_ATOMS: atom_id res chain seq x y z
N MET A 1 -54.22 53.53 10.63
CA MET A 1 -53.08 52.61 10.73
C MET A 1 -53.54 51.19 10.44
N ARG A 2 -53.62 50.80 9.15
CA ARG A 2 -53.83 49.45 8.65
C ARG A 2 -53.51 49.44 7.20
N ARG A 3 -52.29 49.01 6.82
CA ARG A 3 -51.84 48.55 5.50
C ARG A 3 -50.30 48.52 5.49
N TYR A 4 -49.70 47.43 5.94
CA TYR A 4 -48.30 47.04 5.59
C TYR A 4 -48.00 45.71 6.26
N PHE A 5 -48.70 44.62 5.88
CA PHE A 5 -48.32 43.28 6.26
C PHE A 5 -48.81 42.20 5.27
N ALA A 6 -48.58 42.40 3.98
CA ALA A 6 -49.03 41.41 3.00
C ALA A 6 -48.13 41.21 1.78
N SER A 7 -46.80 41.44 1.90
CA SER A 7 -45.91 41.24 0.72
C SER A 7 -44.69 40.36 0.92
N HIS A 8 -44.40 39.89 2.11
CA HIS A 8 -43.20 39.07 2.34
C HIS A 8 -43.44 37.55 2.34
N THR A 9 -44.68 37.08 2.47
CA THR A 9 -44.98 35.63 2.51
C THR A 9 -45.07 35.03 1.12
N GLY A 10 -45.56 35.80 0.14
CA GLY A 10 -45.68 35.34 -1.27
C GLY A 10 -44.34 35.12 -1.95
N CYS A 11 -43.31 35.95 -1.67
CA CYS A 11 -42.00 35.85 -2.30
C CYS A 11 -41.19 34.64 -1.78
N LYS A 12 -41.35 34.26 -0.50
CA LYS A 12 -40.70 33.09 0.07
C LYS A 12 -41.27 31.76 -0.45
N PHE A 13 -42.56 31.71 -0.72
CA PHE A 13 -43.19 30.53 -1.35
C PHE A 13 -42.85 30.40 -2.83
N ALA A 14 -42.72 31.51 -3.57
CA ALA A 14 -42.28 31.49 -4.96
C ALA A 14 -40.83 31.06 -5.12
N ILE A 15 -39.92 31.44 -4.20
CA ILE A 15 -38.50 31.00 -4.23
C ILE A 15 -38.40 29.54 -3.83
N LEU A 16 -39.17 29.05 -2.85
CA LEU A 16 -39.20 27.65 -2.46
C LEU A 16 -39.79 26.76 -3.56
N ALA A 17 -40.84 27.22 -4.27
CA ALA A 17 -41.39 26.51 -5.42
C ALA A 17 -40.44 26.53 -6.64
N LEU A 18 -39.64 27.58 -6.83
CA LEU A 18 -38.64 27.68 -7.91
C LEU A 18 -37.47 26.75 -7.65
N VAL A 19 -37.05 26.53 -6.38
CA VAL A 19 -36.00 25.59 -6.02
C VAL A 19 -36.49 24.14 -6.20
N PHE A 20 -37.76 23.85 -5.97
CA PHE A 20 -38.34 22.52 -6.23
C PHE A 20 -38.56 22.23 -7.73
N LEU A 21 -38.70 23.25 -8.57
CA LEU A 21 -38.86 23.07 -10.01
C LEU A 21 -37.54 22.86 -10.76
N PHE A 22 -36.39 23.16 -10.12
CA PHE A 22 -35.06 22.91 -10.71
C PHE A 22 -34.38 21.67 -10.22
N SER A 23 -34.97 20.92 -9.28
CA SER A 23 -34.53 19.57 -8.95
C SER A 23 -35.06 18.56 -9.98
N ARG A 24 -34.86 18.80 -11.26
CA ARG A 24 -34.73 17.70 -12.20
C ARG A 24 -33.44 17.01 -11.79
N VAL A 25 -33.54 15.93 -11.03
CA VAL A 25 -32.51 14.91 -11.02
C VAL A 25 -32.23 14.65 -12.50
N ALA A 26 -31.06 15.05 -12.99
CA ALA A 26 -30.62 14.71 -14.33
C ALA A 26 -30.62 13.18 -14.36
N SER A 27 -31.67 12.59 -14.94
CA SER A 27 -31.72 11.15 -15.18
C SER A 27 -30.55 10.88 -16.09
N ALA A 28 -29.53 10.22 -15.59
CA ALA A 28 -28.45 9.77 -16.44
C ALA A 28 -29.03 8.67 -17.33
N ASP A 29 -29.12 8.97 -18.62
CA ASP A 29 -29.66 8.01 -19.56
C ASP A 29 -28.73 6.79 -19.75
N VAL A 30 -27.41 6.96 -19.54
CA VAL A 30 -26.43 5.87 -19.43
C VAL A 30 -25.54 6.10 -18.23
N LEU A 31 -25.52 5.17 -17.30
CA LEU A 31 -24.56 5.20 -16.20
C LEU A 31 -23.29 4.46 -16.60
N LYS A 32 -22.12 5.10 -16.45
CA LYS A 32 -20.83 4.50 -16.80
C LYS A 32 -19.94 4.33 -15.59
N ILE A 33 -19.27 3.17 -15.50
CA ILE A 33 -18.13 2.95 -14.63
C ILE A 33 -16.92 2.49 -15.44
N VAL A 34 -15.72 2.83 -14.96
CA VAL A 34 -14.44 2.35 -15.51
C VAL A 34 -13.82 1.42 -14.50
N VAL A 35 -13.55 0.20 -14.90
CA VAL A 35 -12.87 -0.84 -14.07
C VAL A 35 -11.55 -1.17 -14.74
N ASP A 36 -10.48 -0.57 -14.24
CA ASP A 36 -9.10 -0.75 -14.71
C ASP A 36 -8.26 -1.27 -13.54
N ASP A 37 -8.56 -2.51 -13.13
CA ASP A 37 -7.90 -3.14 -11.98
C ASP A 37 -8.21 -4.65 -11.95
N THR A 38 -7.62 -5.34 -10.97
CA THR A 38 -7.94 -6.73 -10.65
C THR A 38 -9.37 -6.87 -10.10
N ILE A 39 -10.00 -8.01 -10.38
CA ILE A 39 -11.33 -8.33 -9.83
C ILE A 39 -11.18 -8.75 -8.37
N GLN A 40 -11.72 -7.92 -7.48
CA GLN A 40 -11.58 -8.03 -6.03
C GLN A 40 -12.83 -7.45 -5.32
N PRO A 41 -12.97 -7.54 -3.99
CA PRO A 41 -14.17 -7.06 -3.30
C PRO A 41 -14.53 -5.59 -3.56
N LEU A 42 -13.54 -4.75 -3.84
CA LEU A 42 -13.80 -3.36 -4.23
C LEU A 42 -14.48 -3.26 -5.60
N SER A 43 -14.03 -4.06 -6.58
CA SER A 43 -14.66 -4.12 -7.91
C SER A 43 -16.12 -4.54 -7.77
N GLU A 44 -16.41 -5.57 -6.96
CA GLU A 44 -17.76 -6.02 -6.65
C GLU A 44 -18.65 -4.89 -6.12
N GLN A 45 -18.18 -4.13 -5.11
CA GLN A 45 -18.93 -2.99 -4.55
C GLN A 45 -19.21 -1.92 -5.62
N ARG A 46 -18.29 -1.68 -6.53
CA ARG A 46 -18.45 -0.71 -7.63
C ARG A 46 -19.50 -1.16 -8.64
N PHE A 47 -19.48 -2.43 -9.04
CA PHE A 47 -20.51 -3.00 -9.92
C PHE A 47 -21.89 -2.91 -9.26
N GLU A 48 -22.00 -3.31 -8.00
CA GLU A 48 -23.26 -3.25 -7.24
C GLU A 48 -23.79 -1.82 -7.16
N ARG A 49 -22.97 -0.86 -6.77
CA ARG A 49 -23.36 0.55 -6.68
C ARG A 49 -23.81 1.11 -8.02
N ALA A 50 -23.10 0.77 -9.12
CA ALA A 50 -23.46 1.22 -10.45
C ALA A 50 -24.83 0.67 -10.88
N ILE A 51 -25.07 -0.61 -10.68
CA ILE A 51 -26.36 -1.24 -11.01
C ILE A 51 -27.48 -0.64 -10.17
N GLN A 52 -27.29 -0.50 -8.86
CA GLN A 52 -28.29 0.08 -7.95
C GLN A 52 -28.61 1.55 -8.30
N GLU A 53 -27.61 2.35 -8.62
CA GLU A 53 -27.81 3.75 -9.02
C GLU A 53 -28.53 3.84 -10.37
N ALA A 54 -28.15 3.01 -11.34
CA ALA A 54 -28.85 2.97 -12.63
C ALA A 54 -30.30 2.54 -12.51
N GLU A 55 -30.60 1.55 -11.66
CA GLU A 55 -31.97 1.15 -11.34
C GLU A 55 -32.78 2.26 -10.65
N ALA A 56 -32.15 2.94 -9.67
CA ALA A 56 -32.80 4.04 -8.94
C ALA A 56 -33.07 5.27 -9.81
N THR A 57 -32.21 5.55 -10.78
CA THR A 57 -32.36 6.67 -11.71
C THR A 57 -33.13 6.30 -12.98
N HIS A 58 -33.54 5.03 -13.13
CA HIS A 58 -34.16 4.50 -14.36
C HIS A 58 -33.30 4.75 -15.60
N ALA A 59 -32.00 4.52 -15.50
CA ALA A 59 -31.08 4.64 -16.61
C ALA A 59 -31.43 3.66 -17.75
N ASP A 60 -31.18 4.05 -19.01
CA ASP A 60 -31.43 3.18 -20.16
C ASP A 60 -30.46 1.99 -20.22
N ALA A 61 -29.24 2.15 -19.69
CA ALA A 61 -28.23 1.09 -19.58
C ALA A 61 -27.15 1.45 -18.55
N VAL A 62 -26.43 0.40 -18.08
CA VAL A 62 -25.15 0.53 -17.40
C VAL A 62 -24.04 0.14 -18.37
N LEU A 63 -23.09 1.04 -18.61
CA LEU A 63 -21.89 0.80 -19.39
C LEU A 63 -20.71 0.56 -18.44
N ILE A 64 -20.09 -0.59 -18.55
CA ILE A 64 -18.87 -0.94 -17.82
C ILE A 64 -17.70 -1.00 -18.80
N GLU A 65 -16.82 0.02 -18.77
CA GLU A 65 -15.53 -0.06 -19.44
C GLU A 65 -14.61 -0.95 -18.61
N LEU A 66 -14.14 -2.04 -19.22
CA LEU A 66 -13.42 -3.10 -18.52
C LEU A 66 -12.01 -3.28 -19.07
N HIS A 67 -11.02 -3.16 -18.18
CA HIS A 67 -9.65 -3.63 -18.36
C HIS A 67 -9.23 -4.39 -17.11
N THR A 68 -9.02 -5.72 -17.22
CA THR A 68 -8.62 -6.53 -16.08
C THR A 68 -7.83 -7.76 -16.51
N PRO A 69 -6.74 -8.07 -15.81
CA PRO A 69 -6.00 -9.32 -15.99
C PRO A 69 -6.67 -10.51 -15.31
N GLY A 70 -7.80 -10.30 -14.61
CA GLY A 70 -8.50 -11.28 -13.80
C GLY A 70 -8.55 -10.94 -12.33
N GLY A 71 -8.77 -11.93 -11.46
CA GLY A 71 -8.82 -11.70 -10.01
C GLY A 71 -9.43 -12.85 -9.24
N LEU A 72 -10.12 -12.54 -8.13
CA LEU A 72 -10.69 -13.51 -7.22
C LEU A 72 -11.96 -14.12 -7.81
N MET A 73 -12.07 -15.46 -7.75
CA MET A 73 -13.24 -16.20 -8.21
C MET A 73 -14.51 -15.81 -7.43
N SER A 74 -14.42 -15.64 -6.12
CA SER A 74 -15.55 -15.21 -5.30
C SER A 74 -16.12 -13.86 -5.74
N SER A 75 -15.27 -12.84 -5.91
CA SER A 75 -15.71 -11.52 -6.37
C SER A 75 -16.26 -11.56 -7.80
N MET A 76 -15.69 -12.40 -8.68
CA MET A 76 -16.22 -12.64 -10.02
C MET A 76 -17.64 -13.22 -9.96
N GLU A 77 -17.87 -14.25 -9.13
CA GLU A 77 -19.19 -14.88 -8.97
C GLU A 77 -20.23 -13.88 -8.45
N ASP A 78 -19.87 -13.07 -7.46
CA ASP A 78 -20.76 -12.05 -6.91
C ASP A 78 -21.10 -10.97 -7.94
N ILE A 79 -20.12 -10.53 -8.75
CA ILE A 79 -20.37 -9.59 -9.88
C ILE A 79 -21.32 -10.22 -10.91
N ILE A 80 -21.08 -11.48 -11.30
CA ILE A 80 -21.95 -12.19 -12.26
C ILE A 80 -23.38 -12.25 -11.74
N GLN A 81 -23.58 -12.63 -10.47
CA GLN A 81 -24.92 -12.65 -9.87
C GLN A 81 -25.63 -11.30 -9.96
N LYS A 82 -24.91 -10.20 -9.71
CA LYS A 82 -25.45 -8.84 -9.79
C LYS A 82 -25.80 -8.46 -11.24
N LEU A 83 -24.94 -8.80 -12.20
CA LEU A 83 -25.21 -8.56 -13.64
C LEU A 83 -26.47 -9.30 -14.11
N LEU A 84 -26.57 -10.60 -13.77
CA LEU A 84 -27.71 -11.44 -14.16
C LEU A 84 -29.03 -11.02 -13.49
N ALA A 85 -28.95 -10.42 -12.29
CA ALA A 85 -30.12 -9.94 -11.52
C ALA A 85 -30.48 -8.49 -11.83
N ALA A 86 -29.64 -7.74 -12.53
CA ALA A 86 -29.84 -6.32 -12.84
C ALA A 86 -31.20 -6.10 -13.53
N LYS A 87 -31.88 -4.99 -13.26
CA LYS A 87 -33.16 -4.62 -13.92
C LYS A 87 -32.97 -3.68 -15.11
N VAL A 88 -31.78 -3.15 -15.28
CA VAL A 88 -31.35 -2.32 -16.40
C VAL A 88 -30.42 -3.11 -17.31
N PRO A 89 -30.38 -2.83 -18.64
CA PRO A 89 -29.44 -3.45 -19.55
C PRO A 89 -28.00 -3.23 -19.13
N THR A 90 -27.20 -4.29 -19.16
CA THR A 90 -25.77 -4.26 -18.82
C THR A 90 -24.92 -4.40 -20.07
N ILE A 91 -24.02 -3.44 -20.29
CA ILE A 91 -23.12 -3.40 -21.44
C ILE A 91 -21.68 -3.45 -20.89
N ILE A 92 -20.93 -4.47 -21.24
CA ILE A 92 -19.51 -4.54 -20.91
C ILE A 92 -18.71 -4.29 -22.19
N TYR A 93 -17.82 -3.30 -22.11
CA TYR A 93 -16.98 -2.89 -23.21
C TYR A 93 -15.51 -2.95 -22.83
N VAL A 94 -14.78 -3.90 -23.42
CA VAL A 94 -13.32 -4.03 -23.20
C VAL A 94 -12.60 -2.95 -23.96
N THR A 95 -12.01 -2.00 -23.26
CA THR A 95 -11.41 -0.78 -23.83
C THR A 95 -10.40 -0.18 -22.84
N PRO A 96 -9.44 0.66 -23.26
CA PRO A 96 -9.06 1.04 -24.64
C PRO A 96 -8.31 -0.06 -25.40
N ALA A 97 -7.82 0.24 -26.60
CA ALA A 97 -6.95 -0.68 -27.36
C ALA A 97 -5.73 -1.10 -26.52
N GLY A 98 -5.44 -2.42 -26.50
CA GLY A 98 -4.42 -3.01 -25.62
C GLY A 98 -4.95 -3.51 -24.28
N SER A 99 -6.23 -3.25 -23.97
CA SER A 99 -6.87 -3.79 -22.78
C SER A 99 -7.19 -5.27 -22.89
N ASP A 100 -7.29 -5.91 -21.72
CA ASP A 100 -7.65 -7.31 -21.57
C ASP A 100 -8.90 -7.46 -20.69
N ALA A 101 -9.76 -8.42 -21.04
CA ALA A 101 -10.73 -9.00 -20.12
C ALA A 101 -10.40 -10.47 -19.94
N SER A 102 -9.30 -10.73 -19.19
CA SER A 102 -8.74 -12.07 -19.00
C SER A 102 -9.24 -12.72 -17.72
N SER A 103 -9.24 -14.07 -17.68
CA SER A 103 -9.60 -14.86 -16.49
C SER A 103 -10.99 -14.47 -15.94
N ALA A 104 -11.10 -13.92 -14.72
CA ALA A 104 -12.37 -13.43 -14.16
C ALA A 104 -13.07 -12.41 -15.09
N GLY A 105 -12.30 -11.58 -15.81
CA GLY A 105 -12.83 -10.60 -16.75
C GLY A 105 -13.58 -11.22 -17.92
N PHE A 106 -13.14 -12.40 -18.40
CA PHE A 106 -13.84 -13.15 -19.44
C PHE A 106 -15.21 -13.62 -18.96
N PHE A 107 -15.29 -14.19 -17.77
CA PHE A 107 -16.55 -14.61 -17.18
C PHE A 107 -17.54 -13.45 -17.03
N ILE A 108 -17.03 -12.30 -16.56
CA ILE A 108 -17.83 -11.07 -16.40
C ILE A 108 -18.31 -10.54 -17.74
N LEU A 109 -17.45 -10.53 -18.77
CA LEU A 109 -17.80 -10.15 -20.14
C LEU A 109 -18.93 -11.01 -20.71
N GLU A 110 -18.81 -12.34 -20.53
CA GLU A 110 -19.81 -13.30 -20.99
C GLU A 110 -21.15 -13.23 -20.23
N ALA A 111 -21.16 -12.66 -19.02
CA ALA A 111 -22.38 -12.49 -18.22
C ALA A 111 -23.17 -11.22 -18.57
N ALA A 112 -22.64 -10.32 -19.37
CA ALA A 112 -23.32 -9.09 -19.76
C ALA A 112 -24.44 -9.33 -20.79
N ASP A 113 -25.48 -8.50 -20.75
CA ASP A 113 -26.53 -8.50 -21.78
C ASP A 113 -25.95 -8.13 -23.17
N VAL A 114 -24.94 -7.23 -23.17
CA VAL A 114 -24.17 -6.89 -24.38
C VAL A 114 -22.69 -6.98 -24.06
N ALA A 115 -21.94 -7.80 -24.80
CA ALA A 115 -20.49 -7.91 -24.76
C ALA A 115 -19.86 -7.22 -25.97
N ALA A 116 -18.98 -6.26 -25.72
CA ALA A 116 -18.30 -5.51 -26.77
C ALA A 116 -16.80 -5.39 -26.48
N MET A 117 -16.01 -5.29 -27.54
CA MET A 117 -14.56 -5.10 -27.44
C MET A 117 -14.09 -4.00 -28.39
N ALA A 118 -13.06 -3.25 -27.98
CA ALA A 118 -12.34 -2.35 -28.87
C ALA A 118 -11.37 -3.14 -29.77
N PRO A 119 -11.03 -2.63 -30.97
CA PRO A 119 -9.98 -3.21 -31.78
C PRO A 119 -8.65 -3.28 -31.01
N GLY A 120 -7.94 -4.42 -31.11
CA GLY A 120 -6.66 -4.61 -30.45
C GLY A 120 -6.76 -4.93 -28.95
N THR A 121 -7.92 -5.37 -28.48
CA THR A 121 -8.13 -5.92 -27.13
C THR A 121 -8.19 -7.44 -27.16
N ASN A 122 -8.03 -8.08 -26.00
CA ASN A 122 -8.03 -9.53 -25.84
C ASN A 122 -8.99 -9.96 -24.74
N THR A 123 -9.42 -11.22 -24.82
CA THR A 123 -10.22 -11.85 -23.77
C THR A 123 -9.93 -13.34 -23.68
N GLY A 124 -10.43 -14.05 -22.65
CA GLY A 124 -10.20 -15.48 -22.47
C GLY A 124 -9.26 -15.82 -21.33
N ALA A 125 -8.34 -16.78 -21.54
CA ALA A 125 -7.37 -17.28 -20.56
C ALA A 125 -8.01 -17.58 -19.18
N ALA A 126 -9.16 -18.21 -19.16
CA ALA A 126 -10.06 -18.29 -18.01
C ALA A 126 -9.89 -19.57 -17.17
N HIS A 127 -8.78 -20.29 -17.34
CA HIS A 127 -8.48 -21.49 -16.55
C HIS A 127 -8.26 -21.10 -15.06
N PRO A 128 -9.00 -21.75 -14.12
CA PRO A 128 -8.82 -21.46 -12.70
C PRO A 128 -7.41 -21.81 -12.22
N VAL A 129 -6.74 -20.86 -11.57
CA VAL A 129 -5.43 -21.06 -10.98
C VAL A 129 -5.50 -20.90 -9.46
N TRP A 130 -4.75 -21.74 -8.74
CA TRP A 130 -4.72 -21.65 -7.28
C TRP A 130 -3.79 -20.51 -6.83
N GLY A 131 -4.34 -19.59 -6.05
CA GLY A 131 -3.53 -18.53 -5.45
C GLY A 131 -2.63 -19.09 -4.33
N GLY A 132 -1.44 -19.50 -4.61
CA GLY A 132 -0.55 -20.08 -3.60
C GLY A 132 0.65 -20.80 -4.20
N GLY A 133 0.63 -21.02 -5.52
CA GLY A 133 1.74 -21.70 -6.25
C GLY A 133 1.98 -23.14 -5.80
N GLN A 134 1.08 -23.70 -4.99
CA GLN A 134 1.08 -25.13 -4.68
C GLN A 134 0.47 -25.88 -5.84
N VAL A 135 1.01 -27.07 -6.12
CA VAL A 135 0.41 -27.99 -7.08
C VAL A 135 -0.93 -28.42 -6.50
N MET A 136 -2.01 -28.04 -7.18
CA MET A 136 -3.35 -28.47 -6.80
C MET A 136 -3.51 -29.98 -6.97
N ASP A 137 -4.17 -30.62 -6.03
CA ASP A 137 -4.57 -32.02 -6.19
C ASP A 137 -5.35 -32.18 -7.50
N PRO A 138 -5.04 -33.19 -8.35
CA PRO A 138 -5.67 -33.38 -9.66
C PRO A 138 -7.18 -33.45 -9.62
N ILE A 139 -7.77 -34.11 -8.60
CA ILE A 139 -9.22 -34.24 -8.44
C ILE A 139 -9.84 -32.86 -8.11
N MET A 140 -9.17 -32.08 -7.23
CA MET A 140 -9.64 -30.75 -6.89
C MET A 140 -9.56 -29.80 -8.09
N LYS A 141 -8.47 -29.87 -8.86
CA LYS A 141 -8.30 -29.12 -10.11
C LYS A 141 -9.45 -29.41 -11.07
N GLU A 142 -9.72 -30.67 -11.36
CA GLU A 142 -10.80 -31.08 -12.24
C GLU A 142 -12.17 -30.61 -11.73
N LYS A 143 -12.41 -30.69 -10.42
CA LYS A 143 -13.65 -30.21 -9.80
C LYS A 143 -13.87 -28.73 -10.02
N ILE A 144 -12.85 -27.90 -9.76
CA ILE A 144 -12.94 -26.44 -9.92
C ILE A 144 -13.09 -26.06 -11.39
N GLU A 145 -12.37 -26.72 -12.29
CA GLU A 145 -12.47 -26.50 -13.73
C GLU A 145 -13.87 -26.85 -14.25
N ASN A 146 -14.42 -27.97 -13.84
CA ASN A 146 -15.79 -28.38 -14.21
C ASN A 146 -16.84 -27.45 -13.63
N TYR A 147 -16.66 -26.98 -12.42
CA TYR A 147 -17.52 -25.96 -11.81
C TYR A 147 -17.50 -24.66 -12.60
N ALA A 148 -16.31 -24.11 -12.90
CA ALA A 148 -16.15 -22.90 -13.66
C ALA A 148 -16.77 -22.99 -15.07
N ALA A 149 -16.53 -24.11 -15.76
CA ALA A 149 -17.14 -24.37 -17.08
C ALA A 149 -18.68 -24.48 -16.99
N SER A 150 -19.21 -25.11 -15.94
CA SER A 150 -20.66 -25.21 -15.72
C SER A 150 -21.28 -23.83 -15.42
N LEU A 151 -20.64 -23.06 -14.58
CA LEU A 151 -21.05 -21.67 -14.28
C LEU A 151 -21.14 -20.85 -15.57
N LEU A 152 -20.06 -20.82 -16.36
CA LEU A 152 -19.98 -20.11 -17.63
C LEU A 152 -21.12 -20.54 -18.58
N ARG A 153 -21.33 -21.86 -18.77
CA ARG A 153 -22.38 -22.42 -19.63
C ARG A 153 -23.76 -21.93 -19.25
N SER A 154 -24.04 -21.76 -17.96
CA SER A 154 -25.36 -21.42 -17.43
C SER A 154 -25.95 -20.13 -17.98
N TYR A 155 -25.11 -19.13 -18.25
CA TYR A 155 -25.50 -17.82 -18.74
C TYR A 155 -25.09 -17.57 -20.20
N THR A 156 -23.93 -18.08 -20.66
CA THR A 156 -23.50 -17.98 -22.07
C THR A 156 -24.55 -18.56 -23.02
N THR A 157 -25.15 -19.71 -22.68
CA THR A 157 -26.27 -20.32 -23.44
C THR A 157 -27.44 -19.34 -23.54
N LYS A 158 -27.84 -18.70 -22.49
CA LYS A 158 -29.00 -17.79 -22.46
C LYS A 158 -28.76 -16.49 -23.26
N HIS A 159 -27.53 -16.01 -23.30
CA HIS A 159 -27.14 -14.88 -24.13
C HIS A 159 -26.94 -15.26 -25.62
N GLY A 160 -27.10 -16.56 -25.97
CA GLY A 160 -26.97 -17.03 -27.34
C GLY A 160 -25.56 -17.06 -27.88
N ARG A 161 -24.55 -17.02 -26.98
CA ARG A 161 -23.13 -17.07 -27.34
C ARG A 161 -22.63 -18.50 -27.50
N ASN A 162 -21.45 -18.67 -28.05
CA ASN A 162 -20.87 -19.97 -28.36
C ASN A 162 -20.29 -20.65 -27.12
N VAL A 163 -21.05 -21.54 -26.51
CA VAL A 163 -20.69 -22.25 -25.27
C VAL A 163 -19.43 -23.10 -25.43
N GLU A 164 -19.26 -23.79 -26.55
CA GLU A 164 -18.11 -24.69 -26.75
C GLU A 164 -16.81 -23.89 -26.81
N VAL A 165 -16.82 -22.80 -27.54
CA VAL A 165 -15.66 -21.88 -27.60
C VAL A 165 -15.39 -21.23 -26.25
N ALA A 166 -16.45 -20.77 -25.56
CA ALA A 166 -16.32 -20.18 -24.23
C ALA A 166 -15.70 -21.18 -23.22
N GLU A 167 -16.15 -22.42 -23.20
CA GLU A 167 -15.55 -23.46 -22.35
C GLU A 167 -14.09 -23.76 -22.70
N SER A 168 -13.65 -23.55 -23.95
CA SER A 168 -12.26 -23.72 -24.32
C SER A 168 -11.32 -22.70 -23.65
N ALA A 169 -11.82 -21.49 -23.33
CA ALA A 169 -11.09 -20.51 -22.53
C ALA A 169 -10.83 -21.03 -21.11
N VAL A 170 -11.77 -21.78 -20.54
CA VAL A 170 -11.64 -22.38 -19.19
C VAL A 170 -10.78 -23.65 -19.24
N ARG A 171 -11.11 -24.60 -20.11
CA ARG A 171 -10.48 -25.91 -20.12
C ARG A 171 -9.09 -25.94 -20.75
N GLN A 172 -8.84 -25.08 -21.74
CA GLN A 172 -7.61 -25.05 -22.55
C GLN A 172 -6.84 -23.75 -22.41
N SER A 173 -7.27 -22.83 -21.53
CA SER A 173 -6.67 -21.51 -21.34
C SER A 173 -6.60 -20.71 -22.65
N LYS A 174 -7.51 -20.90 -23.59
CA LYS A 174 -7.51 -20.16 -24.83
C LYS A 174 -7.76 -18.66 -24.61
N SER A 175 -7.05 -17.85 -25.37
CA SER A 175 -7.27 -16.40 -25.47
C SER A 175 -7.74 -16.07 -26.87
N PHE A 176 -8.49 -14.98 -26.99
CA PHE A 176 -9.10 -14.53 -28.24
C PHE A 176 -8.85 -13.02 -28.41
N THR A 177 -8.44 -12.62 -29.59
CA THR A 177 -8.50 -11.22 -30.01
C THR A 177 -9.95 -10.78 -30.20
N ALA A 178 -10.21 -9.47 -30.29
CA ALA A 178 -11.55 -8.95 -30.54
C ALA A 178 -12.18 -9.55 -31.81
N ASP A 179 -11.42 -9.69 -32.90
CA ASP A 179 -11.89 -10.24 -34.17
C ASP A 179 -12.22 -11.73 -34.06
N GLU A 180 -11.38 -12.51 -33.34
CA GLU A 180 -11.66 -13.92 -33.09
C GLU A 180 -12.88 -14.09 -32.18
N ALA A 181 -13.01 -13.28 -31.14
CA ALA A 181 -14.13 -13.32 -30.21
C ALA A 181 -15.47 -13.02 -30.93
N LEU A 182 -15.49 -12.02 -31.82
CA LEU A 182 -16.67 -11.71 -32.63
C LEU A 182 -16.97 -12.83 -33.63
N SER A 183 -15.98 -13.30 -34.39
CA SER A 183 -16.17 -14.34 -35.40
C SER A 183 -16.63 -15.68 -34.82
N GLN A 184 -16.24 -15.96 -33.56
CA GLN A 184 -16.62 -17.16 -32.83
C GLN A 184 -17.85 -17.00 -31.94
N HIS A 185 -18.52 -15.84 -32.00
CA HIS A 185 -19.73 -15.53 -31.21
C HIS A 185 -19.54 -15.57 -29.69
N LEU A 186 -18.38 -15.09 -29.22
CA LEU A 186 -18.13 -14.82 -27.79
C LEU A 186 -18.57 -13.42 -27.40
N ILE A 187 -18.53 -12.47 -28.35
CA ILE A 187 -18.98 -11.08 -28.16
C ILE A 187 -19.98 -10.69 -29.23
N ASP A 188 -20.70 -9.60 -28.98
CA ASP A 188 -21.77 -9.13 -29.86
C ASP A 188 -21.29 -8.06 -30.83
N TYR A 189 -20.32 -7.19 -30.41
CA TYR A 189 -19.87 -6.05 -31.19
C TYR A 189 -18.36 -5.78 -31.04
N ILE A 190 -17.76 -5.27 -32.11
CA ILE A 190 -16.49 -4.55 -32.07
C ILE A 190 -16.79 -3.10 -32.35
N ALA A 191 -16.35 -2.21 -31.43
CA ALA A 191 -16.54 -0.78 -31.56
C ALA A 191 -15.21 -0.06 -31.26
N LYS A 192 -14.88 0.99 -32.02
CA LYS A 192 -13.63 1.73 -31.85
C LYS A 192 -13.65 2.69 -30.66
N ASP A 193 -14.82 3.16 -30.28
CA ASP A 193 -15.07 4.05 -29.15
C ASP A 193 -16.52 3.89 -28.66
N GLU A 194 -16.84 4.54 -27.55
CA GLU A 194 -18.16 4.53 -26.92
C GLU A 194 -19.26 5.01 -27.87
N GLN A 195 -18.97 6.06 -28.65
CA GLN A 195 -19.95 6.62 -29.60
C GLN A 195 -20.24 5.66 -30.74
N ASP A 196 -19.24 4.93 -31.18
CA ASP A 196 -19.39 3.90 -32.21
C ASP A 196 -20.21 2.71 -31.66
N LEU A 197 -19.96 2.29 -30.42
CA LEU A 197 -20.74 1.28 -29.73
C LEU A 197 -22.22 1.68 -29.65
N PHE A 198 -22.52 2.92 -29.24
CA PHE A 198 -23.88 3.39 -29.09
C PHE A 198 -24.60 3.48 -30.46
N ARG A 199 -23.90 3.87 -31.55
CA ARG A 199 -24.47 3.84 -32.89
C ARG A 199 -24.83 2.44 -33.35
N GLN A 200 -24.00 1.43 -33.02
CA GLN A 200 -24.25 0.05 -33.40
C GLN A 200 -25.42 -0.56 -32.61
N LEU A 201 -25.61 -0.13 -31.36
CA LEU A 201 -26.67 -0.57 -30.46
C LEU A 201 -28.01 0.14 -30.68
N ASP A 202 -28.01 1.33 -31.31
CA ASP A 202 -29.22 2.14 -31.43
C ASP A 202 -30.32 1.43 -32.23
N GLY A 203 -31.51 1.41 -31.66
CA GLY A 203 -32.65 0.68 -32.22
C GLY A 203 -32.57 -0.86 -32.16
N LYS A 204 -31.50 -1.43 -31.65
CA LYS A 204 -31.38 -2.90 -31.49
C LYS A 204 -32.20 -3.39 -30.32
N THR A 205 -32.83 -4.53 -30.50
CA THR A 205 -33.52 -5.25 -29.43
C THR A 205 -32.59 -6.32 -28.87
N ILE A 206 -32.24 -6.21 -27.61
CA ILE A 206 -31.49 -7.22 -26.89
C ILE A 206 -32.44 -8.12 -26.09
N THR A 207 -32.03 -9.36 -25.88
CA THR A 207 -32.71 -10.30 -24.97
C THR A 207 -31.87 -10.43 -23.72
N ARG A 208 -32.44 -10.05 -22.58
CA ARG A 208 -31.77 -10.09 -21.30
C ARG A 208 -31.79 -11.49 -20.69
N PHE A 209 -31.00 -11.71 -19.64
CA PHE A 209 -30.89 -13.01 -18.98
C PHE A 209 -32.25 -13.54 -18.45
N ASP A 210 -33.14 -12.68 -17.99
CA ASP A 210 -34.51 -13.01 -17.55
C ASP A 210 -35.48 -13.31 -18.68
N GLY A 211 -35.02 -13.19 -19.94
CA GLY A 211 -35.82 -13.37 -21.15
C GLY A 211 -36.60 -12.13 -21.60
N SER A 212 -36.57 -11.05 -20.88
CA SER A 212 -37.17 -9.78 -21.30
C SER A 212 -36.45 -9.21 -22.52
N LYS A 213 -37.17 -8.49 -23.36
CA LYS A 213 -36.64 -7.83 -24.53
C LYS A 213 -36.69 -6.34 -24.36
N VAL A 214 -35.54 -5.68 -24.55
CA VAL A 214 -35.39 -4.24 -24.42
C VAL A 214 -34.80 -3.69 -25.68
N GLN A 215 -35.44 -2.63 -26.25
CA GLN A 215 -34.87 -1.90 -27.36
C GLN A 215 -34.01 -0.77 -26.84
N LEU A 216 -32.76 -0.72 -27.28
CA LEU A 216 -31.79 0.27 -26.84
C LEU A 216 -31.88 1.52 -27.73
N HIS A 217 -31.84 2.70 -27.11
CA HIS A 217 -31.76 4.00 -27.76
C HIS A 217 -30.72 4.86 -27.05
N LEU A 218 -29.44 4.68 -27.41
CA LEU A 218 -28.33 5.24 -26.70
C LEU A 218 -27.67 6.44 -27.39
N VAL A 219 -27.94 6.65 -28.69
CA VAL A 219 -27.36 7.78 -29.46
C VAL A 219 -27.86 9.11 -28.94
N GLY A 220 -26.93 10.00 -28.58
CA GLY A 220 -27.24 11.34 -28.08
C GLY A 220 -27.66 11.38 -26.60
N LYS A 221 -27.68 10.24 -25.94
CA LYS A 221 -27.97 10.19 -24.51
C LYS A 221 -26.79 10.71 -23.69
N PRO A 222 -27.02 11.45 -22.61
CA PRO A 222 -25.96 11.84 -21.68
C PRO A 222 -25.37 10.61 -20.96
N VAL A 223 -24.06 10.57 -20.84
CA VAL A 223 -23.34 9.53 -20.10
C VAL A 223 -22.87 10.12 -18.79
N HIS A 224 -23.36 9.54 -17.69
CA HIS A 224 -22.92 9.90 -16.35
C HIS A 224 -21.84 8.93 -15.86
N VAL A 225 -20.63 9.44 -15.70
CA VAL A 225 -19.53 8.64 -15.17
C VAL A 225 -19.63 8.61 -13.63
N GLN A 226 -19.84 7.44 -13.08
CA GLN A 226 -19.82 7.24 -11.63
C GLN A 226 -18.36 7.16 -11.15
N GLU A 227 -17.90 8.26 -10.56
CA GLU A 227 -16.56 8.33 -9.96
C GLU A 227 -16.45 7.46 -8.71
N MET A 228 -15.22 7.07 -8.38
CA MET A 228 -14.94 6.44 -7.09
C MET A 228 -15.24 7.41 -5.94
N THR A 229 -15.94 6.92 -4.93
CA THR A 229 -16.08 7.65 -3.67
C THR A 229 -14.72 7.76 -2.96
N LEU A 230 -14.57 8.73 -2.06
CA LEU A 230 -13.37 8.85 -1.25
C LEU A 230 -13.05 7.54 -0.49
N LYS A 231 -14.08 6.85 0.01
CA LYS A 231 -13.93 5.54 0.66
C LYS A 231 -13.36 4.50 -0.29
N GLU A 232 -13.92 4.39 -1.51
CA GLU A 232 -13.46 3.43 -2.52
C GLU A 232 -12.04 3.73 -2.98
N HIS A 233 -11.72 5.01 -3.18
CA HIS A 233 -10.36 5.43 -3.55
C HIS A 233 -9.35 5.09 -2.44
N THR A 234 -9.71 5.34 -1.17
CA THR A 234 -8.85 4.96 -0.04
C THR A 234 -8.66 3.45 0.04
N LEU A 235 -9.75 2.67 -0.14
CA LEU A 235 -9.68 1.23 -0.15
C LEU A 235 -8.84 0.70 -1.32
N SER A 236 -8.95 1.27 -2.53
CA SER A 236 -8.14 0.82 -3.67
C SER A 236 -6.64 0.98 -3.41
N VAL A 237 -6.24 2.11 -2.82
CA VAL A 237 -4.84 2.33 -2.42
C VAL A 237 -4.40 1.35 -1.32
N LEU A 238 -5.24 1.12 -0.33
CA LEU A 238 -4.94 0.18 0.77
C LEU A 238 -4.88 -1.28 0.29
N MET A 239 -5.66 -1.64 -0.72
CA MET A 239 -5.70 -3.00 -1.28
C MET A 239 -4.53 -3.33 -2.22
N ASP A 240 -3.67 -2.34 -2.55
CA ASP A 240 -2.40 -2.62 -3.23
C ASP A 240 -1.45 -3.38 -2.29
N PRO A 241 -0.99 -4.60 -2.67
CA PRO A 241 -0.11 -5.39 -1.81
C PRO A 241 1.20 -4.68 -1.43
N SER A 242 1.70 -3.83 -2.32
CA SER A 242 2.93 -3.06 -2.09
C SER A 242 2.72 -1.97 -1.05
N ILE A 243 1.58 -1.28 -1.12
CA ILE A 243 1.19 -0.25 -0.13
C ILE A 243 0.90 -0.90 1.22
N ALA A 244 0.14 -2.01 1.23
CA ALA A 244 -0.13 -2.76 2.46
C ALA A 244 1.16 -3.22 3.15
N PHE A 245 2.16 -3.71 2.40
CA PHE A 245 3.46 -4.07 2.93
C PHE A 245 4.20 -2.86 3.53
N ILE A 246 4.22 -1.71 2.85
CA ILE A 246 4.86 -0.48 3.35
C ILE A 246 4.20 -0.03 4.66
N ILE A 247 2.85 -0.01 4.70
CA ILE A 247 2.10 0.37 5.91
C ILE A 247 2.37 -0.61 7.06
N LEU A 248 2.46 -1.91 6.76
CA LEU A 248 2.81 -2.93 7.75
C LEU A 248 4.16 -2.64 8.41
N VAL A 249 5.20 -2.39 7.60
CA VAL A 249 6.54 -2.11 8.11
C VAL A 249 6.59 -0.81 8.90
N ILE A 250 5.95 0.25 8.41
CA ILE A 250 5.83 1.52 9.13
C ILE A 250 5.11 1.31 10.47
N GLY A 251 4.04 0.52 10.49
CA GLY A 251 3.29 0.18 11.70
C GLY A 251 4.15 -0.56 12.73
N ILE A 252 4.91 -1.57 12.29
CA ILE A 252 5.83 -2.32 13.16
C ILE A 252 6.92 -1.38 13.72
N LEU A 253 7.48 -0.49 12.90
CA LEU A 253 8.48 0.48 13.34
C LEU A 253 7.92 1.46 14.37
N ALA A 254 6.71 1.96 14.16
CA ALA A 254 6.05 2.88 15.07
C ALA A 254 5.79 2.22 16.45
N ILE A 255 5.35 0.96 16.46
CA ILE A 255 5.22 0.16 17.68
C ILE A 255 6.60 -0.04 18.34
N PHE A 256 7.63 -0.34 17.58
CA PHE A 256 8.98 -0.51 18.10
C PHE A 256 9.53 0.77 18.75
N ILE A 257 9.24 1.95 18.16
CA ILE A 257 9.61 3.25 18.74
C ILE A 257 8.95 3.44 20.11
N GLU A 258 7.66 3.12 20.23
CA GLU A 258 6.93 3.21 21.51
C GLU A 258 7.53 2.30 22.58
N PHE A 259 7.89 1.06 22.25
CA PHE A 259 8.53 0.13 23.17
C PHE A 259 9.90 0.64 23.69
N ASN A 260 10.63 1.39 22.86
CA ASN A 260 11.92 1.93 23.25
C ASN A 260 11.83 3.30 23.97
N HIS A 261 10.72 4.02 23.78
CA HIS A 261 10.45 5.31 24.41
C HIS A 261 9.04 5.31 25.03
N PRO A 262 8.81 4.54 26.10
CA PRO A 262 7.50 4.39 26.71
C PRO A 262 6.98 5.76 27.21
N GLY A 263 5.74 6.08 26.82
CA GLY A 263 5.07 7.36 27.16
C GLY A 263 4.80 8.28 25.98
N ALA A 264 5.31 7.99 24.80
CA ALA A 264 4.97 8.74 23.59
C ALA A 264 3.52 8.48 23.10
N ILE A 265 2.93 7.32 23.43
CA ILE A 265 1.57 6.82 23.15
C ILE A 265 1.15 6.92 21.68
N ILE A 266 1.32 8.08 21.04
CA ILE A 266 0.89 8.35 19.66
C ILE A 266 1.52 7.38 18.65
N PRO A 267 2.85 7.14 18.62
CA PRO A 267 3.45 6.20 17.67
C PRO A 267 2.90 4.78 17.85
N GLY A 268 2.70 4.34 19.10
CA GLY A 268 2.17 3.01 19.40
C GLY A 268 0.75 2.82 18.87
N VAL A 269 -0.14 3.79 19.12
CA VAL A 269 -1.53 3.74 18.64
C VAL A 269 -1.59 3.78 17.10
N VAL A 270 -0.88 4.72 16.49
CA VAL A 270 -0.83 4.82 15.01
C VAL A 270 -0.25 3.54 14.41
N GLY A 271 0.85 3.04 14.99
CA GLY A 271 1.48 1.79 14.54
C GLY A 271 0.54 0.59 14.63
N PHE A 272 -0.21 0.47 15.73
CA PHE A 272 -1.19 -0.60 15.90
C PHE A 272 -2.30 -0.54 14.85
N VAL A 273 -2.85 0.65 14.58
CA VAL A 273 -3.87 0.85 13.52
C VAL A 273 -3.29 0.49 12.15
N CYS A 274 -2.06 0.93 11.82
CA CYS A 274 -1.40 0.59 10.55
C CYS A 274 -1.22 -0.93 10.39
N VAL A 275 -0.79 -1.63 11.44
CA VAL A 275 -0.63 -3.09 11.41
C VAL A 275 -1.97 -3.78 11.21
N LEU A 276 -3.03 -3.37 11.92
CA LEU A 276 -4.36 -3.95 11.75
C LEU A 276 -4.92 -3.74 10.33
N LEU A 277 -4.78 -2.52 9.78
CA LEU A 277 -5.21 -2.22 8.41
C LEU A 277 -4.46 -3.07 7.39
N SER A 278 -3.14 -3.18 7.55
CA SER A 278 -2.32 -4.00 6.66
C SER A 278 -2.67 -5.48 6.75
N LEU A 279 -2.87 -6.00 7.96
CA LEU A 279 -3.27 -7.40 8.15
C LEU A 279 -4.64 -7.67 7.54
N TYR A 280 -5.60 -6.76 7.70
CA TYR A 280 -6.93 -6.87 7.06
C TYR A 280 -6.82 -6.93 5.54
N THR A 281 -6.03 -6.05 4.94
CA THR A 281 -5.80 -6.05 3.49
C THR A 281 -5.10 -7.33 3.02
N LEU A 282 -4.06 -7.74 3.75
CA LEU A 282 -3.29 -8.92 3.41
C LEU A 282 -4.10 -10.21 3.59
N ASP A 283 -5.06 -10.26 4.52
CA ASP A 283 -5.97 -11.41 4.72
C ASP A 283 -6.85 -11.69 3.49
N LEU A 284 -7.14 -10.66 2.70
CA LEU A 284 -7.87 -10.78 1.42
C LEU A 284 -7.00 -11.34 0.28
N LEU A 285 -5.70 -11.52 0.49
CA LEU A 285 -4.74 -11.94 -0.51
C LEU A 285 -4.15 -13.31 -0.16
N PRO A 286 -3.70 -14.11 -1.14
CA PRO A 286 -3.07 -15.40 -0.89
C PRO A 286 -1.69 -15.22 -0.24
N LEU A 287 -1.66 -15.17 1.09
CA LEU A 287 -0.43 -15.00 1.87
C LEU A 287 0.41 -16.27 1.92
N ARG A 288 1.73 -16.08 1.90
CA ARG A 288 2.72 -17.12 2.21
C ARG A 288 3.37 -16.88 3.56
N SER A 289 3.21 -17.84 4.45
CA SER A 289 3.85 -17.80 5.80
C SER A 289 5.37 -17.61 5.72
N ILE A 290 6.04 -18.13 4.70
CA ILE A 290 7.48 -17.96 4.52
C ILE A 290 7.87 -16.48 4.33
N GLY A 291 7.09 -15.69 3.62
CA GLY A 291 7.32 -14.25 3.47
C GLY A 291 7.28 -13.53 4.82
N LEU A 292 6.28 -13.84 5.64
CA LEU A 292 6.16 -13.25 6.99
C LEU A 292 7.33 -13.67 7.90
N VAL A 293 7.72 -14.94 7.87
CA VAL A 293 8.88 -15.43 8.65
C VAL A 293 10.17 -14.71 8.25
N LEU A 294 10.39 -14.50 6.94
CA LEU A 294 11.57 -13.77 6.46
C LEU A 294 11.56 -12.29 6.87
N ILE A 295 10.41 -11.63 6.87
CA ILE A 295 10.26 -10.24 7.35
C ILE A 295 10.58 -10.17 8.85
N ILE A 296 10.04 -11.07 9.66
CA ILE A 296 10.35 -11.14 11.09
C ILE A 296 11.86 -11.39 11.33
N ALA A 297 12.45 -12.31 10.56
CA ALA A 297 13.88 -12.57 10.61
C ALA A 297 14.72 -11.35 10.21
N ALA A 298 14.28 -10.58 9.21
CA ALA A 298 14.93 -9.33 8.82
C ALA A 298 14.93 -8.30 9.96
N PHE A 299 13.80 -8.10 10.63
CA PHE A 299 13.73 -7.25 11.83
C PHE A 299 14.64 -7.73 12.94
N ALA A 300 14.66 -9.04 13.20
CA ALA A 300 15.56 -9.63 14.20
C ALA A 300 17.04 -9.36 13.85
N MET A 301 17.40 -9.43 12.57
CA MET A 301 18.76 -9.10 12.10
C MET A 301 19.09 -7.61 12.25
N PHE A 302 18.18 -6.70 11.96
CA PHE A 302 18.41 -5.26 12.19
C PHE A 302 18.60 -4.96 13.68
N ILE A 303 17.82 -5.60 14.56
CA ILE A 303 17.99 -5.46 16.02
C ILE A 303 19.33 -6.08 16.48
N ALA A 304 19.70 -7.22 15.93
CA ALA A 304 20.97 -7.88 16.23
C ALA A 304 22.17 -7.03 15.80
N GLU A 305 22.14 -6.43 14.61
CA GLU A 305 23.18 -5.50 14.14
C GLU A 305 23.40 -4.35 15.11
N ALA A 306 22.30 -3.75 15.62
CA ALA A 306 22.37 -2.66 16.58
C ALA A 306 23.05 -3.07 17.92
N LYS A 307 23.03 -4.37 18.26
CA LYS A 307 23.61 -4.91 19.51
C LYS A 307 25.01 -5.52 19.33
N ILE A 308 25.26 -6.24 18.24
CA ILE A 308 26.42 -7.15 18.06
C ILE A 308 27.59 -6.49 17.32
N GLN A 309 27.43 -5.32 16.70
CA GLN A 309 28.50 -4.60 15.97
C GLN A 309 29.21 -5.44 14.90
N SER A 310 28.43 -6.02 13.99
CA SER A 310 29.00 -6.85 12.90
C SER A 310 29.55 -6.04 11.71
N HIS A 311 29.71 -4.72 11.86
CA HIS A 311 30.18 -3.80 10.83
C HIS A 311 29.29 -3.79 9.55
N GLY A 312 27.99 -4.04 9.71
CA GLY A 312 27.01 -3.99 8.65
C GLY A 312 26.72 -5.33 7.98
N ILE A 313 27.41 -6.40 8.32
CA ILE A 313 27.22 -7.73 7.68
C ILE A 313 25.83 -8.30 8.01
N ILE A 314 25.44 -8.29 9.30
CA ILE A 314 24.12 -8.74 9.74
C ILE A 314 23.04 -7.80 9.14
N GLY A 315 23.29 -6.50 9.13
CA GLY A 315 22.38 -5.51 8.56
C GLY A 315 22.12 -5.73 7.06
N ALA A 316 23.19 -6.04 6.29
CA ALA A 316 23.05 -6.39 4.86
C ALA A 316 22.22 -7.67 4.67
N GLY A 317 22.42 -8.68 5.54
CA GLY A 317 21.58 -9.87 5.57
C GLY A 317 20.11 -9.53 5.89
N GLY A 318 19.87 -8.60 6.83
CA GLY A 318 18.55 -8.08 7.14
C GLY A 318 17.86 -7.42 5.93
N VAL A 319 18.59 -6.60 5.16
CA VAL A 319 18.08 -6.01 3.91
C VAL A 319 17.70 -7.10 2.90
N LEU A 320 18.57 -8.09 2.70
CA LEU A 320 18.27 -9.21 1.80
C LEU A 320 17.03 -9.99 2.21
N LEU A 321 16.91 -10.33 3.51
CA LEU A 321 15.74 -11.04 4.03
C LEU A 321 14.46 -10.20 3.94
N MET A 322 14.55 -8.89 4.14
CA MET A 322 13.40 -7.98 4.00
C MET A 322 12.90 -7.96 2.55
N VAL A 323 13.80 -7.84 1.56
CA VAL A 323 13.43 -7.87 0.14
C VAL A 323 12.84 -9.23 -0.25
N LEU A 324 13.48 -10.33 0.12
CA LEU A 324 12.97 -11.67 -0.17
C LEU A 324 11.62 -11.92 0.52
N GLY A 325 11.51 -11.51 1.77
CA GLY A 325 10.28 -11.62 2.53
C GLY A 325 9.12 -10.84 1.91
N ALA A 326 9.36 -9.61 1.48
CA ALA A 326 8.39 -8.79 0.79
C ALA A 326 7.91 -9.44 -0.53
N LEU A 327 8.84 -9.87 -1.38
CA LEU A 327 8.53 -10.50 -2.67
C LEU A 327 7.81 -11.85 -2.54
N LEU A 328 8.04 -12.56 -1.44
CA LEU A 328 7.42 -13.85 -1.14
C LEU A 328 6.17 -13.73 -0.26
N LEU A 329 5.82 -12.53 0.23
CA LEU A 329 4.72 -12.32 1.17
C LEU A 329 3.37 -12.67 0.55
N VAL A 330 3.12 -12.19 -0.67
CA VAL A 330 1.87 -12.40 -1.41
C VAL A 330 2.15 -13.22 -2.65
N ASN A 331 1.41 -14.32 -2.80
CA ASN A 331 1.51 -15.19 -3.98
C ASN A 331 0.31 -15.02 -4.90
N GLY A 332 0.05 -13.79 -5.33
CA GLY A 332 -1.00 -13.52 -6.31
C GLY A 332 -0.76 -14.26 -7.64
N PRO A 333 -1.82 -14.68 -8.33
CA PRO A 333 -1.73 -15.38 -9.62
C PRO A 333 -1.13 -14.48 -10.71
N ILE A 334 -1.29 -13.18 -10.59
CA ILE A 334 -0.80 -12.16 -11.52
C ILE A 334 0.20 -11.22 -10.84
N PRO A 335 1.14 -10.61 -11.59
CA PRO A 335 2.17 -9.74 -11.02
C PRO A 335 1.61 -8.56 -10.22
N GLN A 336 0.46 -7.99 -10.62
CA GLN A 336 -0.20 -6.87 -9.97
C GLN A 336 -0.69 -7.21 -8.55
N MET A 337 -1.00 -8.47 -8.29
CA MET A 337 -1.41 -8.96 -6.96
C MET A 337 -0.23 -9.39 -6.07
N ARG A 338 0.99 -8.98 -6.38
CA ARG A 338 2.21 -9.28 -5.61
C ARG A 338 2.86 -8.00 -5.13
N VAL A 339 3.61 -8.10 -4.04
CA VAL A 339 4.48 -6.98 -3.62
C VAL A 339 5.54 -6.74 -4.68
N GLN A 340 5.59 -5.53 -5.20
CA GLN A 340 6.52 -5.16 -6.27
C GLN A 340 7.92 -4.88 -5.72
N LEU A 341 8.95 -5.12 -6.54
CA LEU A 341 10.36 -4.96 -6.13
C LEU A 341 10.67 -3.53 -5.66
N TRP A 342 10.09 -2.49 -6.30
CA TRP A 342 10.30 -1.11 -5.88
C TRP A 342 9.86 -0.86 -4.43
N ALA A 343 8.71 -1.43 -4.01
CA ALA A 343 8.20 -1.29 -2.66
C ALA A 343 9.09 -2.03 -1.65
N ALA A 344 9.55 -3.24 -2.00
CA ALA A 344 10.50 -3.99 -1.18
C ALA A 344 11.80 -3.20 -0.96
N LEU A 345 12.37 -2.61 -2.01
CA LEU A 345 13.58 -1.80 -1.95
C LEU A 345 13.35 -0.46 -1.23
N ALA A 346 12.21 0.19 -1.45
CA ALA A 346 11.84 1.45 -0.78
C ALA A 346 11.76 1.32 0.75
N VAL A 347 11.50 0.12 1.25
CA VAL A 347 11.51 -0.19 2.69
C VAL A 347 12.87 -0.70 3.14
N ALA A 348 13.43 -1.69 2.46
CA ALA A 348 14.63 -2.40 2.92
C ALA A 348 15.88 -1.50 2.92
N ILE A 349 16.06 -0.65 1.90
CA ILE A 349 17.24 0.24 1.80
C ILE A 349 17.26 1.29 2.93
N PRO A 350 16.20 2.06 3.18
CA PRO A 350 16.19 2.99 4.31
C PRO A 350 16.40 2.30 5.66
N MET A 351 15.81 1.11 5.88
CA MET A 351 16.02 0.32 7.09
C MET A 351 17.50 -0.03 7.29
N GLY A 352 18.16 -0.52 6.24
CA GLY A 352 19.59 -0.80 6.27
C GLY A 352 20.43 0.45 6.55
N LEU A 353 20.13 1.57 5.89
CA LEU A 353 20.83 2.84 6.09
C LEU A 353 20.66 3.39 7.51
N ILE A 354 19.44 3.34 8.04
CA ILE A 354 19.16 3.75 9.43
C ILE A 354 19.96 2.89 10.40
N THR A 355 20.01 1.58 10.18
CA THR A 355 20.77 0.65 11.03
C THR A 355 22.27 0.98 11.02
N VAL A 356 22.87 1.21 9.84
CA VAL A 356 24.28 1.62 9.68
C VAL A 356 24.54 2.98 10.31
N PHE A 357 23.62 3.93 10.10
CA PHE A 357 23.74 5.27 10.71
C PHE A 357 23.71 5.21 12.24
N LEU A 358 22.74 4.52 12.84
CA LEU A 358 22.64 4.36 14.28
C LEU A 358 23.89 3.66 14.86
N MET A 359 24.41 2.65 14.14
CA MET A 359 25.66 2.01 14.53
C MET A 359 26.83 2.99 14.53
N SER A 360 26.96 3.82 13.49
CA SER A 360 28.03 4.82 13.41
C SER A 360 27.99 5.82 14.56
N VAL A 361 26.78 6.27 14.93
CA VAL A 361 26.55 7.17 16.07
C VAL A 361 26.92 6.48 17.39
N ALA A 362 26.49 5.25 17.59
CA ALA A 362 26.80 4.48 18.79
C ALA A 362 28.33 4.23 18.97
N LEU A 363 29.04 3.91 17.88
CA LEU A 363 30.49 3.75 17.88
C LEU A 363 31.21 5.07 18.19
N LYS A 364 30.73 6.18 17.62
CA LYS A 364 31.29 7.53 17.92
C LYS A 364 31.06 7.90 19.37
N ALA A 365 29.89 7.64 19.93
CA ALA A 365 29.58 7.92 21.34
C ALA A 365 30.46 7.10 22.29
N ARG A 366 30.76 5.84 21.97
CA ARG A 366 31.67 4.99 22.77
C ARG A 366 33.13 5.42 22.70
N LYS A 367 33.57 6.03 21.58
CA LYS A 367 34.94 6.55 21.43
C LYS A 367 35.15 7.93 22.07
N SER A 368 34.08 8.64 22.43
CA SER A 368 34.21 9.92 23.13
C SER A 368 34.80 9.69 24.53
N LYS A 369 35.84 10.45 24.84
CA LYS A 369 36.47 10.43 26.19
C LYS A 369 35.40 10.79 27.23
N VAL A 370 35.40 10.04 28.33
CA VAL A 370 34.62 10.41 29.51
C VAL A 370 35.21 11.71 30.07
N VAL A 371 34.48 12.80 29.93
CA VAL A 371 34.92 14.17 30.31
C VAL A 371 34.44 14.49 31.73
N THR A 372 33.67 13.63 32.35
CA THR A 372 33.08 13.84 33.70
C THR A 372 33.50 12.77 34.70
N GLY A 373 33.51 13.15 35.95
CA GLY A 373 33.90 12.28 37.07
C GLY A 373 35.44 12.14 37.25
N GLU A 374 35.87 11.20 38.09
CA GLU A 374 37.27 11.00 38.42
C GLU A 374 38.16 10.73 37.21
N GLN A 375 37.65 10.01 36.21
CA GLN A 375 38.40 9.73 34.98
C GLN A 375 38.58 10.92 34.07
N GLY A 376 37.72 11.94 34.15
CA GLY A 376 37.81 13.17 33.38
C GLY A 376 38.88 14.13 33.94
N LEU A 377 39.30 13.96 35.21
CA LEU A 377 40.31 14.75 35.87
C LEU A 377 41.74 14.23 35.64
N ILE A 378 41.89 12.95 35.33
CA ILE A 378 43.19 12.31 35.10
C ILE A 378 43.82 12.86 33.82
N GLY A 379 45.05 13.40 33.96
CA GLY A 379 45.79 14.01 32.88
C GLY A 379 45.54 15.53 32.70
N GLU A 380 44.60 16.11 33.45
CA GLU A 380 44.34 17.55 33.45
C GLU A 380 45.46 18.31 34.17
N ILE A 381 45.69 19.55 33.72
CA ILE A 381 46.65 20.46 34.31
C ILE A 381 45.93 21.33 35.33
N GLY A 382 46.38 21.25 36.60
CA GLY A 382 45.89 22.09 37.67
C GLY A 382 46.94 23.14 38.10
N LEU A 383 46.47 24.21 38.77
CA LEU A 383 47.28 25.25 39.39
C LEU A 383 47.27 25.02 40.90
N VAL A 384 48.43 24.90 41.51
CA VAL A 384 48.60 24.78 43.00
C VAL A 384 48.20 26.11 43.64
N THR A 385 47.15 26.07 44.48
CA THR A 385 46.63 27.27 45.17
C THR A 385 47.18 27.40 46.57
N SER A 386 47.43 26.24 47.24
CA SER A 386 48.18 26.24 48.51
C SER A 386 49.33 25.20 48.43
N PRO A 387 50.50 25.48 49.08
CA PRO A 387 51.65 24.57 48.95
C PRO A 387 51.33 23.13 49.30
N LEU A 388 51.81 22.17 48.46
CA LEU A 388 51.66 20.75 48.69
C LEU A 388 52.86 20.21 49.49
N MET A 389 52.67 19.89 50.83
CA MET A 389 53.72 19.40 51.73
C MET A 389 53.18 18.28 52.67
N PRO A 390 52.88 17.09 52.25
CA PRO A 390 52.56 16.59 50.92
C PRO A 390 51.14 16.92 50.44
N ALA A 391 50.22 17.43 51.29
CA ALA A 391 48.83 17.74 51.02
C ALA A 391 48.60 19.25 50.90
N GLY A 392 47.70 19.68 50.04
CA GLY A 392 47.30 21.07 49.80
C GLY A 392 46.11 21.17 48.88
N LYS A 393 45.96 22.29 48.18
CA LYS A 393 44.83 22.53 47.27
C LYS A 393 45.28 22.87 45.85
N VAL A 394 44.62 22.26 44.88
CA VAL A 394 44.89 22.48 43.46
C VAL A 394 43.58 22.88 42.76
N PHE A 395 43.66 23.88 41.91
CA PHE A 395 42.53 24.35 41.07
C PHE A 395 42.56 23.61 39.72
N VAL A 396 41.57 22.81 39.47
CA VAL A 396 41.43 21.99 38.23
C VAL A 396 40.00 22.17 37.66
N GLN A 397 39.86 22.43 36.36
CA GLN A 397 38.56 22.54 35.67
C GLN A 397 37.55 23.43 36.41
N GLY A 398 38.00 24.61 36.90
CA GLY A 398 37.08 25.57 37.52
C GLY A 398 36.74 25.30 38.99
N THR A 399 37.26 24.22 39.59
CA THR A 399 36.96 23.80 40.97
C THR A 399 38.24 23.58 41.78
N LEU A 400 38.18 23.88 43.09
CA LEU A 400 39.26 23.70 44.02
C LEU A 400 39.17 22.26 44.60
N TRP A 401 40.26 21.50 44.46
CA TRP A 401 40.39 20.13 44.93
C TRP A 401 41.45 19.97 46.00
N ASP A 402 41.22 19.07 46.93
CA ASP A 402 42.28 18.59 47.80
C ASP A 402 43.22 17.70 46.97
N ALA A 403 44.53 17.93 47.16
CA ALA A 403 45.55 17.25 46.39
C ALA A 403 46.75 16.85 47.22
N VAL A 404 47.36 15.74 46.84
CA VAL A 404 48.59 15.23 47.45
C VAL A 404 49.63 15.04 46.35
N ALA A 405 50.86 15.48 46.63
CA ALA A 405 52.00 15.31 45.73
C ALA A 405 53.09 14.48 46.40
N THR A 406 53.82 13.67 45.60
CA THR A 406 54.98 12.90 46.08
C THR A 406 56.21 13.77 46.39
N GLN A 407 56.25 14.99 45.88
CA GLN A 407 57.29 15.97 46.11
C GLN A 407 56.65 17.30 46.54
N SER A 408 57.36 18.10 47.35
CA SER A 408 56.89 19.42 47.74
C SER A 408 56.75 20.32 46.50
N VAL A 409 55.58 20.97 46.38
CA VAL A 409 55.26 21.89 45.25
C VAL A 409 54.74 23.19 45.80
N GLU A 410 55.40 24.30 45.45
CA GLU A 410 55.00 25.64 45.88
C GLU A 410 53.71 26.13 45.21
N ALA A 411 53.00 27.04 45.85
CA ALA A 411 51.83 27.69 45.29
C ALA A 411 52.18 28.43 43.97
N GLY A 412 51.27 28.41 43.00
CA GLY A 412 51.48 29.03 41.66
C GLY A 412 52.13 28.09 40.64
N ARG A 413 52.60 26.88 41.02
CA ARG A 413 53.14 25.91 40.09
C ARG A 413 52.03 25.09 39.43
N ARG A 414 52.26 24.66 38.16
CA ARG A 414 51.38 23.78 37.44
C ARG A 414 51.69 22.31 37.76
N VAL A 415 50.64 21.51 37.97
CA VAL A 415 50.71 20.08 38.25
C VAL A 415 49.80 19.34 37.33
N VAL A 416 50.11 18.08 37.07
CA VAL A 416 49.28 17.14 36.29
C VAL A 416 48.62 16.18 37.25
N VAL A 417 47.30 15.94 37.11
CA VAL A 417 46.54 14.94 37.85
C VAL A 417 46.87 13.55 37.31
N ARG A 418 47.44 12.71 38.20
CA ARG A 418 47.77 11.32 37.83
C ARG A 418 46.70 10.36 38.24
N ARG A 419 46.04 10.58 39.35
CA ARG A 419 45.03 9.69 39.92
C ARG A 419 44.08 10.48 40.82
N VAL A 420 42.88 9.98 40.95
CA VAL A 420 41.88 10.50 41.88
C VAL A 420 41.51 9.35 42.85
N GLU A 421 41.65 9.54 44.14
CA GLU A 421 41.27 8.60 45.17
C GLU A 421 40.51 9.32 46.28
N ASN A 422 39.29 8.86 46.57
CA ASN A 422 38.43 9.43 47.61
C ASN A 422 38.28 10.98 47.52
N LEU A 423 38.09 11.48 46.29
CA LEU A 423 37.98 12.92 45.96
C LEU A 423 39.28 13.75 46.26
N VAL A 424 40.41 13.10 46.45
CA VAL A 424 41.74 13.70 46.58
C VAL A 424 42.53 13.43 45.30
N LEU A 425 43.10 14.51 44.70
CA LEU A 425 43.92 14.43 43.50
C LEU A 425 45.34 14.01 43.87
N GLN A 426 45.87 12.96 43.29
CA GLN A 426 47.30 12.67 43.28
C GLN A 426 47.92 13.39 42.09
N VAL A 427 48.83 14.32 42.37
CA VAL A 427 49.38 15.21 41.34
C VAL A 427 50.92 15.15 41.29
N GLU A 428 51.46 15.39 40.13
CA GLU A 428 52.92 15.53 39.91
C GLU A 428 53.23 16.89 39.32
N PRO A 429 54.37 17.50 39.66
CA PRO A 429 54.79 18.75 39.08
C PRO A 429 55.02 18.62 37.59
N LEU A 430 54.48 19.57 36.80
CA LEU A 430 54.71 19.63 35.37
C LEU A 430 56.19 20.02 35.15
N ARG A 431 56.97 19.13 34.56
CA ARG A 431 58.36 19.46 34.16
C ARG A 431 58.29 20.49 33.02
N GLU A 432 58.71 21.74 33.33
CA GLU A 432 58.98 22.72 32.27
C GLU A 432 60.16 22.22 31.43
N PRO A 433 60.03 22.25 30.08
CA PRO A 433 61.20 21.96 29.25
C PRO A 433 62.29 23.00 29.60
N ALA A 434 63.50 22.53 29.94
CA ALA A 434 64.63 23.38 30.21
C ALA A 434 64.83 24.35 29.02
N LEU A 435 64.71 25.65 29.29
CA LEU A 435 65.10 26.68 28.34
C LEU A 435 66.57 26.42 27.94
N GLN A 436 66.79 25.98 26.71
CA GLN A 436 68.16 25.96 26.16
C GLN A 436 68.66 27.43 26.17
N PRO A 437 69.85 27.71 26.75
CA PRO A 437 70.41 29.05 26.68
C PRO A 437 70.67 29.40 25.22
N THR A 438 70.03 30.44 24.73
CA THR A 438 70.36 31.08 23.46
C THR A 438 71.82 31.43 23.54
N ALA A 439 72.65 30.74 22.75
CA ALA A 439 74.03 31.15 22.52
C ALA A 439 74.05 32.53 21.83
N ALA A 440 74.51 33.49 22.54
CA ALA A 440 74.87 34.82 21.96
C ALA A 440 76.13 34.57 21.11
N GLY A 441 76.03 34.98 19.86
CA GLY A 441 77.07 35.02 18.87
C GLY A 441 76.61 35.90 17.71
#